data_e16e39970101fd64fb501f25b0518d4b
#
_entry.id   e16e39970101fd64fb501f25b0518d4b
#
_cell.length_a   1.000
_cell.length_b   1.000
_cell.length_c   1.000
_cell.angle_alpha   90.00
_cell.angle_beta   90.00
_cell.angle_gamma   90.00
#
_symmetry.space_group_name_H-M   'P 1'
#
loop_
_entity.id
_entity.type
_entity.pdbx_description
1 polymer ?
#
loop_
_entity_poly.entity_id
_entity_poly.type
_entity_poly.pdbx_seq_one_letter_code
_entity_poly.pdbx_strand_id
1 'polypeptide(L)'
;MSASQLKLRMLALALGAGLALAAQAQQKQLEWVTIPPVMNAPGSTGAPPATIAPEVDAPQARPVDPKYRAKIHTELAAAYFQAGSMAVALEEIRIALESDPEYVQAFSVRGLIHAALKENAKAEADFQKALKIAPRNPDVNNNYGWFLCEIGQPRQSIQYFLNALKDPLYETPDVAYANAGSCALKAGDLDGAQEYLLQSLRLARTPAPGTRYQLASLFYMRGNLDEAKVYLNDALKGMDPPSPEALWLGVRLERKLGNKAGEGSYASQLRSRYPTSKEYQLFLKGNFE
;
A
#
# COMPACT_ATOMS: atom_id res chain seq x y z
N MET A 1 -43.05 -13.74 6.60
CA MET A 1 -41.65 -14.09 6.53
C MET A 1 -41.26 -14.87 7.76
N SER A 2 -40.72 -16.07 7.63
CA SER A 2 -40.36 -16.91 8.78
C SER A 2 -39.08 -16.43 9.46
N ALA A 3 -38.92 -16.67 10.76
CA ALA A 3 -37.73 -16.29 11.53
C ALA A 3 -36.43 -16.87 10.94
N SER A 4 -36.48 -17.97 10.19
CA SER A 4 -35.35 -18.58 9.50
C SER A 4 -34.89 -17.76 8.29
N GLN A 5 -35.79 -17.12 7.56
CA GLN A 5 -35.45 -16.25 6.42
C GLN A 5 -34.82 -14.93 6.88
N LEU A 6 -35.20 -14.43 8.05
CA LEU A 6 -34.61 -13.23 8.66
C LEU A 6 -33.17 -13.52 9.14
N LYS A 7 -32.94 -14.69 9.75
CA LYS A 7 -31.58 -15.12 10.16
C LYS A 7 -30.65 -15.34 8.98
N LEU A 8 -31.13 -15.91 7.87
CA LEU A 8 -30.32 -16.11 6.65
C LEU A 8 -29.92 -14.78 5.99
N ARG A 9 -30.84 -13.80 5.95
CA ARG A 9 -30.54 -12.45 5.45
C ARG A 9 -29.59 -11.66 6.32
N MET A 10 -29.70 -11.79 7.66
CA MET A 10 -28.73 -11.19 8.56
C MET A 10 -27.34 -11.84 8.46
N LEU A 11 -27.25 -13.15 8.26
CA LEU A 11 -25.97 -13.84 8.04
C LEU A 11 -25.33 -13.45 6.71
N ALA A 12 -26.09 -13.28 5.63
CA ALA A 12 -25.59 -12.84 4.33
C ALA A 12 -25.10 -11.37 4.35
N LEU A 13 -25.78 -10.49 5.09
CA LEU A 13 -25.35 -9.10 5.30
C LEU A 13 -24.08 -9.01 6.16
N ALA A 14 -23.95 -9.86 7.19
CA ALA A 14 -22.76 -9.91 8.02
C ALA A 14 -21.53 -10.47 7.27
N LEU A 15 -21.72 -11.46 6.40
CA LEU A 15 -20.64 -12.00 5.54
C LEU A 15 -20.23 -11.00 4.44
N GLY A 16 -21.18 -10.26 3.85
CA GLY A 16 -20.89 -9.22 2.88
C GLY A 16 -20.13 -8.03 3.47
N ALA A 17 -20.49 -7.60 4.68
CA ALA A 17 -19.80 -6.54 5.41
C ALA A 17 -18.37 -6.98 5.84
N GLY A 18 -18.20 -8.24 6.25
CA GLY A 18 -16.89 -8.79 6.62
C GLY A 18 -15.91 -8.86 5.45
N LEU A 19 -16.39 -9.22 4.26
CA LEU A 19 -15.56 -9.26 3.04
C LEU A 19 -15.18 -7.86 2.54
N ALA A 20 -16.08 -6.87 2.66
CA ALA A 20 -15.79 -5.49 2.30
C ALA A 20 -14.76 -4.85 3.26
N LEU A 21 -14.86 -5.12 4.56
CA LEU A 21 -13.91 -4.65 5.56
C LEU A 21 -12.52 -5.30 5.41
N ALA A 22 -12.47 -6.59 5.05
CA ALA A 22 -11.22 -7.27 4.76
C ALA A 22 -10.53 -6.71 3.50
N ALA A 23 -11.29 -6.39 2.45
CA ALA A 23 -10.78 -5.75 1.24
C ALA A 23 -10.25 -4.34 1.52
N GLN A 24 -10.92 -3.54 2.34
CA GLN A 24 -10.46 -2.21 2.74
C GLN A 24 -9.21 -2.24 3.65
N ALA A 25 -9.10 -3.23 4.54
CA ALA A 25 -7.91 -3.42 5.36
C ALA A 25 -6.69 -3.85 4.51
N GLN A 26 -6.93 -4.65 3.47
CA GLN A 26 -5.91 -5.08 2.52
C GLN A 26 -5.47 -3.93 1.60
N GLN A 27 -6.38 -3.05 1.20
CA GLN A 27 -6.11 -1.87 0.40
C GLN A 27 -5.21 -0.86 1.13
N LYS A 28 -5.37 -0.70 2.45
CA LYS A 28 -4.52 0.17 3.28
C LYS A 28 -3.08 -0.34 3.47
N GLN A 29 -2.83 -1.64 3.33
CA GLN A 29 -1.46 -2.19 3.36
C GLN A 29 -0.66 -1.90 2.09
N LEU A 30 -1.32 -1.46 1.01
CA LEU A 30 -0.71 -1.25 -0.31
C LEU A 30 -0.32 0.22 -0.58
N GLU A 31 -0.64 1.15 0.31
CA GLU A 31 -0.31 2.59 0.15
C GLU A 31 1.19 2.89 0.02
N TRP A 32 2.04 1.91 0.33
CA TRP A 32 3.51 2.06 0.35
C TRP A 32 4.21 1.29 -0.77
N VAL A 33 3.44 0.63 -1.62
CA VAL A 33 3.98 -0.14 -2.73
C VAL A 33 4.13 0.79 -3.94
N THR A 34 5.32 0.88 -4.49
CA THR A 34 5.59 1.63 -5.72
C THR A 34 4.98 0.87 -6.90
N ILE A 35 3.74 1.23 -7.25
CA ILE A 35 3.11 0.79 -8.49
C ILE A 35 3.30 1.93 -9.48
N PRO A 36 3.80 1.69 -10.70
CA PRO A 36 3.94 2.74 -11.69
C PRO A 36 2.59 3.44 -11.93
N PRO A 37 2.55 4.78 -12.07
CA PRO A 37 1.30 5.50 -12.28
C PRO A 37 0.61 5.01 -13.56
N VAL A 38 -0.66 4.64 -13.42
CA VAL A 38 -1.52 4.32 -14.57
C VAL A 38 -1.82 5.65 -15.27
N MET A 39 -1.31 5.82 -16.49
CA MET A 39 -1.69 6.97 -17.31
C MET A 39 -3.17 6.87 -17.63
N ASN A 40 -3.95 7.90 -17.25
CA ASN A 40 -5.36 8.01 -17.56
C ASN A 40 -5.56 7.94 -19.07
N ALA A 41 -6.27 6.94 -19.54
CA ALA A 41 -6.74 6.89 -20.91
C ALA A 41 -7.74 8.04 -21.15
N PRO A 42 -7.63 8.81 -22.24
CA PRO A 42 -8.59 9.86 -22.54
C PRO A 42 -9.98 9.26 -22.75
N GLY A 43 -10.97 9.86 -22.11
CA GLY A 43 -12.36 9.41 -22.13
C GLY A 43 -12.94 9.31 -23.54
N SER A 44 -13.58 8.20 -23.84
CA SER A 44 -14.31 7.98 -25.07
C SER A 44 -15.63 8.78 -25.03
N THR A 45 -15.70 9.89 -25.72
CA THR A 45 -16.95 10.55 -26.07
C THR A 45 -17.63 9.76 -27.20
N GLY A 46 -18.92 9.51 -27.05
CA GLY A 46 -19.72 8.66 -27.92
C GLY A 46 -19.63 8.99 -29.41
N ALA A 47 -19.54 7.93 -30.21
CA ALA A 47 -19.56 8.00 -31.66
C ALA A 47 -21.01 7.98 -32.21
N PRO A 48 -21.33 8.76 -33.26
CA PRO A 48 -22.60 8.66 -33.97
C PRO A 48 -22.69 7.38 -34.82
N PRO A 49 -23.91 6.95 -35.24
CA PRO A 49 -24.10 5.69 -35.91
C PRO A 49 -23.39 5.65 -37.28
N ALA A 50 -22.75 4.53 -37.55
CA ALA A 50 -21.96 4.30 -38.75
C ALA A 50 -22.81 4.24 -40.00
N THR A 51 -22.55 5.13 -40.95
CA THR A 51 -22.87 4.97 -42.38
C THR A 51 -21.91 3.94 -42.98
N ILE A 52 -22.46 2.95 -43.70
CA ILE A 52 -21.67 1.94 -44.40
C ILE A 52 -20.80 2.62 -45.46
N ALA A 53 -19.50 2.72 -45.21
CA ALA A 53 -18.51 3.12 -46.18
C ALA A 53 -17.96 1.88 -46.93
N PRO A 54 -17.52 2.01 -48.22
CA PRO A 54 -17.01 0.88 -48.98
C PRO A 54 -15.79 0.25 -48.30
N GLU A 55 -15.68 -1.06 -48.46
CA GLU A 55 -14.62 -1.92 -47.95
C GLU A 55 -13.25 -1.40 -48.45
N VAL A 56 -12.63 -0.53 -47.63
CA VAL A 56 -11.23 -0.15 -47.78
C VAL A 56 -10.47 -1.25 -47.07
N ASP A 57 -9.54 -1.92 -47.78
CA ASP A 57 -8.59 -2.87 -47.20
C ASP A 57 -8.11 -2.33 -45.82
N ALA A 58 -8.58 -2.98 -44.75
CA ALA A 58 -8.20 -2.59 -43.41
C ALA A 58 -6.66 -2.64 -43.33
N PRO A 59 -5.99 -1.53 -42.96
CA PRO A 59 -4.54 -1.54 -42.83
C PRO A 59 -4.18 -2.69 -41.86
N GLN A 60 -3.39 -3.65 -42.34
CA GLN A 60 -2.96 -4.79 -41.54
C GLN A 60 -2.38 -4.22 -40.24
N ALA A 61 -3.03 -4.50 -39.12
CA ALA A 61 -2.63 -4.03 -37.81
C ALA A 61 -1.17 -4.44 -37.62
N ARG A 62 -0.27 -3.46 -37.51
CA ARG A 62 1.15 -3.74 -37.26
C ARG A 62 1.21 -4.61 -36.00
N PRO A 63 2.02 -5.69 -35.99
CA PRO A 63 2.18 -6.48 -34.79
C PRO A 63 2.59 -5.57 -33.64
N VAL A 64 1.82 -5.61 -32.55
CA VAL A 64 2.16 -4.83 -31.36
C VAL A 64 3.47 -5.38 -30.82
N ASP A 65 4.44 -4.51 -30.56
CA ASP A 65 5.72 -4.88 -29.97
C ASP A 65 5.47 -5.72 -28.70
N PRO A 66 6.03 -6.94 -28.60
CA PRO A 66 5.84 -7.81 -27.45
C PRO A 66 6.15 -7.14 -26.10
N LYS A 67 7.20 -6.32 -26.07
CA LYS A 67 7.57 -5.58 -24.86
C LYS A 67 6.54 -4.51 -24.49
N TYR A 68 5.99 -3.82 -25.50
CA TYR A 68 4.92 -2.85 -25.26
C TYR A 68 3.64 -3.56 -24.75
N ARG A 69 3.30 -4.73 -25.32
CA ARG A 69 2.19 -5.54 -24.85
C ARG A 69 2.40 -6.00 -23.40
N ALA A 70 3.59 -6.50 -23.06
CA ALA A 70 3.94 -6.89 -21.70
C ALA A 70 3.80 -5.71 -20.72
N LYS A 71 4.23 -4.52 -21.12
CA LYS A 71 4.07 -3.29 -20.33
C LYS A 71 2.59 -3.02 -20.02
N ILE A 72 1.74 -2.96 -21.04
CA ILE A 72 0.30 -2.64 -20.87
C ILE A 72 -0.38 -3.65 -19.95
N HIS A 73 -0.15 -4.96 -20.17
CA HIS A 73 -0.76 -5.99 -19.31
C HIS A 73 -0.22 -5.93 -17.87
N THR A 74 1.04 -5.54 -17.66
CA THR A 74 1.59 -5.34 -16.31
C THR A 74 0.95 -4.13 -15.62
N GLU A 75 0.73 -3.03 -16.33
CA GLU A 75 0.03 -1.84 -15.80
C GLU A 75 -1.44 -2.16 -15.45
N LEU A 76 -2.13 -2.93 -16.32
CA LEU A 76 -3.48 -3.43 -16.03
C LEU A 76 -3.50 -4.33 -14.79
N ALA A 77 -2.54 -5.25 -14.68
CA ALA A 77 -2.39 -6.10 -13.51
C ALA A 77 -2.21 -5.28 -12.22
N ALA A 78 -1.37 -4.24 -12.26
CA ALA A 78 -1.17 -3.36 -11.12
C ALA A 78 -2.48 -2.62 -10.73
N ALA A 79 -3.26 -2.15 -11.71
CA ALA A 79 -4.54 -1.51 -11.46
C ALA A 79 -5.57 -2.48 -10.87
N TYR A 80 -5.67 -3.71 -11.40
CA TYR A 80 -6.55 -4.73 -10.83
C TYR A 80 -6.12 -5.17 -9.43
N PHE A 81 -4.83 -5.25 -9.18
CA PHE A 81 -4.27 -5.51 -7.86
C PHE A 81 -4.69 -4.43 -6.85
N GLN A 82 -4.56 -3.15 -7.22
CA GLN A 82 -5.03 -2.03 -6.40
C GLN A 82 -6.53 -2.08 -6.13
N ALA A 83 -7.32 -2.52 -7.11
CA ALA A 83 -8.76 -2.73 -6.98
C ALA A 83 -9.13 -3.99 -6.18
N GLY A 84 -8.15 -4.78 -5.69
CA GLY A 84 -8.38 -6.03 -4.95
C GLY A 84 -8.77 -7.23 -5.82
N SER A 85 -8.74 -7.10 -7.15
CA SER A 85 -9.12 -8.14 -8.11
C SER A 85 -7.94 -9.07 -8.42
N MET A 86 -7.47 -9.83 -7.42
CA MET A 86 -6.23 -10.62 -7.48
C MET A 86 -6.19 -11.63 -8.63
N ALA A 87 -7.30 -12.32 -8.91
CA ALA A 87 -7.37 -13.33 -9.97
C ALA A 87 -7.18 -12.69 -11.36
N VAL A 88 -7.83 -11.54 -11.60
CA VAL A 88 -7.68 -10.81 -12.86
C VAL A 88 -6.26 -10.25 -12.99
N ALA A 89 -5.71 -9.71 -11.91
CA ALA A 89 -4.32 -9.22 -11.90
C ALA A 89 -3.31 -10.32 -12.27
N LEU A 90 -3.47 -11.55 -11.75
CA LEU A 90 -2.61 -12.69 -12.10
C LEU A 90 -2.78 -13.10 -13.57
N GLU A 91 -3.99 -13.03 -14.11
CA GLU A 91 -4.24 -13.34 -15.52
C GLU A 91 -3.57 -12.31 -16.44
N GLU A 92 -3.65 -11.02 -16.11
CA GLU A 92 -2.95 -9.97 -16.86
C GLU A 92 -1.42 -10.14 -16.81
N ILE A 93 -0.86 -10.55 -15.67
CA ILE A 93 0.57 -10.89 -15.56
C ILE A 93 0.94 -12.09 -16.43
N ARG A 94 0.06 -13.10 -16.51
CA ARG A 94 0.29 -14.26 -17.39
C ARG A 94 0.44 -13.80 -18.84
N ILE A 95 -0.47 -12.96 -19.33
CA ILE A 95 -0.43 -12.39 -20.69
C ILE A 95 0.84 -11.54 -20.89
N ALA A 96 1.21 -10.75 -19.88
CA ALA A 96 2.44 -9.95 -19.94
C ALA A 96 3.69 -10.83 -20.13
N LEU A 97 3.83 -11.89 -19.34
CA LEU A 97 4.98 -12.81 -19.38
C LEU A 97 4.96 -13.76 -20.59
N GLU A 98 3.80 -14.03 -21.19
CA GLU A 98 3.71 -14.71 -22.49
C GLU A 98 4.19 -13.81 -23.62
N SER A 99 3.97 -12.50 -23.50
CA SER A 99 4.42 -11.53 -24.50
C SER A 99 5.93 -11.25 -24.40
N ASP A 100 6.43 -11.04 -23.17
CA ASP A 100 7.86 -10.87 -22.86
C ASP A 100 8.22 -11.67 -21.60
N PRO A 101 8.81 -12.88 -21.74
CA PRO A 101 9.16 -13.76 -20.62
C PRO A 101 10.23 -13.20 -19.68
N GLU A 102 10.88 -12.09 -20.02
CA GLU A 102 11.88 -11.43 -19.18
C GLU A 102 11.44 -10.02 -18.73
N TYR A 103 10.15 -9.69 -18.87
CA TYR A 103 9.65 -8.38 -18.47
C TYR A 103 9.71 -8.21 -16.94
N VAL A 104 10.70 -7.47 -16.48
CA VAL A 104 11.09 -7.33 -15.07
C VAL A 104 9.94 -6.86 -14.18
N GLN A 105 9.19 -5.86 -14.65
CA GLN A 105 8.09 -5.27 -13.88
C GLN A 105 6.95 -6.26 -13.66
N ALA A 106 6.70 -7.20 -14.60
CA ALA A 106 5.69 -8.24 -14.44
C ALA A 106 6.03 -9.18 -13.28
N PHE A 107 7.29 -9.59 -13.13
CA PHE A 107 7.73 -10.37 -11.98
C PHE A 107 7.57 -9.58 -10.68
N SER A 108 7.95 -8.29 -10.66
CA SER A 108 7.81 -7.45 -9.48
C SER A 108 6.35 -7.32 -9.04
N VAL A 109 5.43 -7.03 -9.97
CA VAL A 109 3.98 -6.92 -9.68
C VAL A 109 3.41 -8.27 -9.24
N ARG A 110 3.80 -9.39 -9.88
CA ARG A 110 3.36 -10.72 -9.47
C ARG A 110 3.84 -11.06 -8.06
N GLY A 111 5.08 -10.71 -7.74
CA GLY A 111 5.63 -10.84 -6.40
C GLY A 111 4.78 -10.10 -5.35
N LEU A 112 4.34 -8.87 -5.63
CA LEU A 112 3.44 -8.12 -4.76
C LEU A 112 2.08 -8.79 -4.60
N ILE A 113 1.49 -9.31 -5.70
CA ILE A 113 0.22 -10.03 -5.66
C ILE A 113 0.35 -11.29 -4.79
N HIS A 114 1.40 -12.10 -5.00
CA HIS A 114 1.65 -13.29 -4.19
C HIS A 114 1.89 -12.95 -2.71
N ALA A 115 2.60 -11.85 -2.41
CA ALA A 115 2.78 -11.38 -1.04
C ALA A 115 1.45 -11.02 -0.38
N ALA A 116 0.56 -10.33 -1.08
CA ALA A 116 -0.79 -10.01 -0.59
C ALA A 116 -1.64 -11.26 -0.36
N LEU A 117 -1.49 -12.30 -1.19
CA LEU A 117 -2.11 -13.60 -1.02
C LEU A 117 -1.44 -14.47 0.07
N LYS A 118 -0.39 -13.97 0.74
CA LYS A 118 0.42 -14.70 1.74
C LYS A 118 1.15 -15.93 1.15
N GLU A 119 1.34 -15.97 -0.14
CA GLU A 119 2.11 -16.99 -0.86
C GLU A 119 3.61 -16.61 -0.90
N ASN A 120 4.22 -16.47 0.29
CA ASN A 120 5.54 -15.87 0.46
C ASN A 120 6.64 -16.52 -0.39
N ALA A 121 6.62 -17.84 -0.56
CA ALA A 121 7.62 -18.54 -1.37
C ALA A 121 7.54 -18.18 -2.88
N LYS A 122 6.31 -17.98 -3.40
CA LYS A 122 6.11 -17.53 -4.78
C LYS A 122 6.53 -16.07 -4.94
N ALA A 123 6.17 -15.20 -3.98
CA ALA A 123 6.58 -13.81 -3.97
C ALA A 123 8.11 -13.68 -3.98
N GLU A 124 8.80 -14.43 -3.12
CA GLU A 124 10.25 -14.47 -3.04
C GLU A 124 10.88 -14.86 -4.38
N ALA A 125 10.38 -15.94 -5.00
CA ALA A 125 10.89 -16.42 -6.29
C ALA A 125 10.74 -15.38 -7.40
N ASP A 126 9.62 -14.66 -7.43
CA ASP A 126 9.38 -13.61 -8.41
C ASP A 126 10.29 -12.40 -8.22
N PHE A 127 10.45 -11.92 -6.99
CA PHE A 127 11.38 -10.82 -6.71
C PHE A 127 12.83 -11.20 -7.01
N GLN A 128 13.26 -12.40 -6.66
CA GLN A 128 14.59 -12.90 -7.00
C GLN A 128 14.80 -13.01 -8.52
N LYS A 129 13.77 -13.45 -9.27
CA LYS A 129 13.83 -13.48 -10.74
C LYS A 129 13.95 -12.05 -11.30
N ALA A 130 13.16 -11.10 -10.80
CA ALA A 130 13.24 -9.69 -11.22
C ALA A 130 14.62 -9.09 -10.94
N LEU A 131 15.18 -9.31 -9.74
CA LEU A 131 16.51 -8.84 -9.36
C LEU A 131 17.64 -9.52 -10.15
N LYS A 132 17.46 -10.78 -10.54
CA LYS A 132 18.44 -11.47 -11.40
C LYS A 132 18.53 -10.83 -12.79
N ILE A 133 17.39 -10.39 -13.34
CA ILE A 133 17.34 -9.72 -14.65
C ILE A 133 17.83 -8.29 -14.53
N ALA A 134 17.37 -7.55 -13.52
CA ALA A 134 17.65 -6.13 -13.34
C ALA A 134 18.03 -5.79 -11.87
N PRO A 135 19.26 -6.10 -11.44
CA PRO A 135 19.67 -5.98 -10.03
C PRO A 135 19.68 -4.55 -9.48
N ARG A 136 19.75 -3.56 -10.37
CA ARG A 136 19.75 -2.13 -10.01
C ARG A 136 18.42 -1.43 -10.27
N ASN A 137 17.37 -2.16 -10.69
CA ASN A 137 16.07 -1.54 -10.90
C ASN A 137 15.53 -1.01 -9.56
N PRO A 138 15.24 0.30 -9.42
CA PRO A 138 14.88 0.89 -8.13
C PRO A 138 13.51 0.41 -7.63
N ASP A 139 12.52 0.24 -8.50
CA ASP A 139 11.19 -0.22 -8.13
C ASP A 139 11.22 -1.66 -7.60
N VAL A 140 11.97 -2.55 -8.28
CA VAL A 140 12.13 -3.94 -7.84
C VAL A 140 12.82 -4.00 -6.48
N ASN A 141 13.88 -3.22 -6.28
CA ASN A 141 14.56 -3.15 -5.00
C ASN A 141 13.63 -2.63 -3.90
N ASN A 142 12.89 -1.53 -4.14
CA ASN A 142 11.92 -1.02 -3.18
C ASN A 142 10.83 -2.04 -2.84
N ASN A 143 10.24 -2.68 -3.83
CA ASN A 143 9.16 -3.64 -3.65
C ASN A 143 9.63 -4.91 -2.92
N TYR A 144 10.82 -5.41 -3.24
CA TYR A 144 11.40 -6.54 -2.52
C TYR A 144 11.79 -6.17 -1.08
N GLY A 145 12.33 -4.98 -0.86
CA GLY A 145 12.57 -4.45 0.48
C GLY A 145 11.28 -4.41 1.30
N TRP A 146 10.19 -3.90 0.74
CA TRP A 146 8.89 -3.91 1.39
C TRP A 146 8.44 -5.33 1.74
N PHE A 147 8.51 -6.28 0.80
CA PHE A 147 8.16 -7.67 1.03
C PHE A 147 8.96 -8.30 2.18
N LEU A 148 10.28 -8.13 2.20
CA LEU A 148 11.13 -8.64 3.28
C LEU A 148 10.72 -8.08 4.65
N CYS A 149 10.38 -6.79 4.71
CA CYS A 149 9.91 -6.15 5.93
C CYS A 149 8.58 -6.75 6.42
N GLU A 150 7.66 -7.05 5.51
CA GLU A 150 6.35 -7.64 5.83
C GLU A 150 6.44 -9.09 6.31
N ILE A 151 7.42 -9.85 5.83
CA ILE A 151 7.66 -11.23 6.30
C ILE A 151 8.56 -11.30 7.54
N GLY A 152 8.81 -10.17 8.21
CA GLY A 152 9.54 -10.13 9.48
C GLY A 152 11.06 -10.04 9.34
N GLN A 153 11.57 -9.59 8.20
CA GLN A 153 13.01 -9.38 7.95
C GLN A 153 13.37 -7.88 7.79
N PRO A 154 12.99 -7.01 8.75
CA PRO A 154 13.08 -5.56 8.57
C PRO A 154 14.52 -5.06 8.46
N ARG A 155 15.49 -5.69 9.13
CA ARG A 155 16.90 -5.30 9.01
C ARG A 155 17.46 -5.56 7.61
N GLN A 156 17.09 -6.69 7.01
CA GLN A 156 17.52 -7.04 5.66
C GLN A 156 16.87 -6.15 4.61
N SER A 157 15.61 -5.77 4.82
CA SER A 157 14.85 -4.93 3.89
C SER A 157 15.49 -3.57 3.63
N ILE A 158 16.12 -2.96 4.65
CA ILE A 158 16.72 -1.62 4.58
C ILE A 158 17.75 -1.53 3.45
N GLN A 159 18.59 -2.57 3.27
CA GLN A 159 19.60 -2.59 2.21
C GLN A 159 18.97 -2.46 0.81
N TYR A 160 17.81 -3.04 0.57
CA TYR A 160 17.13 -2.96 -0.72
C TYR A 160 16.53 -1.57 -0.97
N PHE A 161 15.97 -0.92 0.05
CA PHE A 161 15.55 0.49 -0.09
C PHE A 161 16.74 1.39 -0.40
N LEU A 162 17.87 1.21 0.29
CA LEU A 162 19.09 1.95 0.00
C LEU A 162 19.66 1.66 -1.40
N ASN A 163 19.47 0.44 -1.93
CA ASN A 163 19.82 0.13 -3.31
C ASN A 163 18.93 0.87 -4.31
N ALA A 164 17.62 0.97 -4.06
CA ALA A 164 16.71 1.75 -4.88
C ALA A 164 17.12 3.23 -4.94
N LEU A 165 17.53 3.79 -3.81
CA LEU A 165 17.94 5.19 -3.65
C LEU A 165 19.30 5.52 -4.30
N LYS A 166 20.06 4.54 -4.80
CA LYS A 166 21.30 4.77 -5.55
C LYS A 166 21.05 5.31 -6.96
N ASP A 167 19.87 5.12 -7.51
CA ASP A 167 19.50 5.66 -8.81
C ASP A 167 19.04 7.12 -8.65
N PRO A 168 19.78 8.10 -9.20
CA PRO A 168 19.42 9.51 -9.09
C PRO A 168 18.16 9.89 -9.88
N LEU A 169 17.70 9.00 -10.78
CA LEU A 169 16.50 9.19 -11.60
C LEU A 169 15.29 8.45 -11.02
N TYR A 170 15.43 7.87 -9.83
CA TYR A 170 14.31 7.19 -9.18
C TYR A 170 13.17 8.17 -8.90
N GLU A 171 11.97 7.89 -9.41
CA GLU A 171 10.86 8.84 -9.40
C GLU A 171 10.22 9.03 -8.02
N THR A 172 10.30 8.02 -7.14
CA THR A 172 9.66 8.00 -5.82
C THR A 172 10.65 7.74 -4.67
N PRO A 173 11.73 8.52 -4.55
CA PRO A 173 12.71 8.34 -3.48
C PRO A 173 12.13 8.61 -2.08
N ASP A 174 11.14 9.49 -1.98
CA ASP A 174 10.39 9.76 -0.75
C ASP A 174 9.66 8.53 -0.23
N VAL A 175 9.08 7.71 -1.12
CA VAL A 175 8.42 6.44 -0.76
C VAL A 175 9.45 5.42 -0.27
N ALA A 176 10.59 5.27 -0.94
CA ALA A 176 11.63 4.34 -0.50
C ALA A 176 12.21 4.74 0.87
N TYR A 177 12.40 6.03 1.12
CA TYR A 177 12.79 6.51 2.45
C TYR A 177 11.71 6.28 3.51
N ALA A 178 10.42 6.47 3.19
CA ALA A 178 9.32 6.16 4.10
C ALA A 178 9.29 4.67 4.47
N ASN A 179 9.47 3.79 3.48
CA ASN A 179 9.54 2.36 3.67
C ASN A 179 10.76 1.96 4.53
N ALA A 180 11.94 2.50 4.22
CA ALA A 180 13.15 2.27 5.03
C ALA A 180 12.92 2.69 6.48
N GLY A 181 12.34 3.87 6.71
CA GLY A 181 12.04 4.37 8.05
C GLY A 181 11.03 3.51 8.80
N SER A 182 9.97 3.07 8.13
CA SER A 182 8.99 2.15 8.70
C SER A 182 9.61 0.82 9.13
N CYS A 183 10.48 0.27 8.29
CA CYS A 183 11.14 -0.99 8.56
C CYS A 183 12.25 -0.84 9.61
N ALA A 184 12.92 0.30 9.67
CA ALA A 184 13.84 0.63 10.76
C ALA A 184 13.12 0.69 12.12
N LEU A 185 11.91 1.28 12.18
CA LEU A 185 11.04 1.23 13.37
C LEU A 185 10.72 -0.21 13.78
N LYS A 186 10.33 -1.06 12.83
CA LYS A 186 10.05 -2.50 13.09
C LYS A 186 11.32 -3.24 13.56
N ALA A 187 12.50 -2.81 13.11
CA ALA A 187 13.79 -3.37 13.52
C ALA A 187 14.28 -2.86 14.88
N GLY A 188 13.62 -1.85 15.45
CA GLY A 188 14.05 -1.17 16.68
C GLY A 188 15.18 -0.16 16.49
N ASP A 189 15.55 0.14 15.25
CA ASP A 189 16.54 1.17 14.90
C ASP A 189 15.84 2.54 14.83
N LEU A 190 15.71 3.18 15.99
CA LEU A 190 15.01 4.46 16.10
C LEU A 190 15.79 5.62 15.47
N ASP A 191 17.13 5.55 15.44
CA ASP A 191 17.95 6.61 14.86
C ASP A 191 17.91 6.56 13.33
N GLY A 192 18.10 5.38 12.74
CA GLY A 192 17.93 5.18 11.31
C GLY A 192 16.49 5.50 10.85
N ALA A 193 15.50 5.10 11.64
CA ALA A 193 14.11 5.42 11.34
C ALA A 193 13.87 6.93 11.27
N GLN A 194 14.38 7.69 12.23
CA GLN A 194 14.26 9.15 12.21
C GLN A 194 14.91 9.76 10.99
N GLU A 195 16.14 9.34 10.68
CA GLU A 195 16.87 9.85 9.51
C GLU A 195 16.07 9.60 8.22
N TYR A 196 15.66 8.36 7.98
CA TYR A 196 14.92 8.00 6.76
C TYR A 196 13.57 8.70 6.66
N LEU A 197 12.78 8.77 7.75
CA LEU A 197 11.49 9.43 7.74
C LEU A 197 11.61 10.94 7.50
N LEU A 198 12.62 11.60 8.06
CA LEU A 198 12.88 13.02 7.79
C LEU A 198 13.32 13.25 6.34
N GLN A 199 14.13 12.35 5.74
CA GLN A 199 14.48 12.41 4.33
C GLN A 199 13.24 12.22 3.45
N SER A 200 12.36 11.27 3.79
CA SER A 200 11.08 11.10 3.09
C SER A 200 10.27 12.39 3.08
N LEU A 201 10.07 13.05 4.24
CA LEU A 201 9.34 14.32 4.30
C LEU A 201 9.99 15.45 3.50
N ARG A 202 11.33 15.49 3.46
CA ARG A 202 12.08 16.50 2.72
C ARG A 202 11.88 16.38 1.21
N LEU A 203 11.76 15.16 0.71
CA LEU A 203 11.61 14.84 -0.70
C LEU A 203 10.15 14.77 -1.16
N ALA A 204 9.22 14.62 -0.22
CA ALA A 204 7.78 14.49 -0.53
C ALA A 204 7.24 15.73 -1.25
N ARG A 205 6.68 15.51 -2.44
CA ARG A 205 6.05 16.56 -3.27
C ARG A 205 4.60 16.85 -2.87
N THR A 206 4.00 15.95 -2.12
CA THR A 206 2.61 16.01 -1.63
C THR A 206 2.60 15.82 -0.11
N PRO A 207 1.50 16.19 0.58
CA PRO A 207 1.34 15.85 1.99
C PRO A 207 1.60 14.35 2.22
N ALA A 208 2.44 14.03 3.20
CA ALA A 208 2.82 12.67 3.55
C ALA A 208 2.30 12.31 4.96
N PRO A 209 0.97 12.14 5.14
CA PRO A 209 0.38 11.92 6.46
C PRO A 209 0.87 10.61 7.11
N GLY A 210 1.13 9.56 6.32
CA GLY A 210 1.68 8.31 6.81
C GLY A 210 3.08 8.47 7.40
N THR A 211 3.97 9.18 6.69
CA THR A 211 5.34 9.46 7.19
C THR A 211 5.30 10.29 8.47
N ARG A 212 4.39 11.27 8.57
CA ARG A 212 4.19 12.05 9.81
C ARG A 212 3.68 11.18 10.95
N TYR A 213 2.75 10.27 10.68
CA TYR A 213 2.28 9.31 11.67
C TYR A 213 3.42 8.41 12.18
N GLN A 214 4.30 7.95 11.29
CA GLN A 214 5.47 7.15 11.68
C GLN A 214 6.45 7.93 12.55
N LEU A 215 6.69 9.22 12.25
CA LEU A 215 7.47 10.11 13.11
C LEU A 215 6.79 10.33 14.46
N ALA A 216 5.47 10.51 14.49
CA ALA A 216 4.72 10.58 15.74
C ALA A 216 4.91 9.32 16.60
N SER A 217 4.83 8.14 15.97
CA SER A 217 5.07 6.85 16.62
C SER A 217 6.50 6.74 17.15
N LEU A 218 7.49 7.15 16.36
CA LEU A 218 8.91 7.18 16.76
C LEU A 218 9.13 8.06 17.98
N PHE A 219 8.65 9.31 17.96
CA PHE A 219 8.83 10.23 19.08
C PHE A 219 8.07 9.76 20.32
N TYR A 220 6.89 9.14 20.14
CA TYR A 220 6.18 8.49 21.24
C TYR A 220 7.01 7.35 21.87
N MET A 221 7.65 6.51 21.07
CA MET A 221 8.53 5.42 21.53
C MET A 221 9.75 5.95 22.29
N ARG A 222 10.29 7.09 21.88
CA ARG A 222 11.38 7.79 22.57
C ARG A 222 10.96 8.53 23.83
N GLY A 223 9.66 8.67 24.09
CA GLY A 223 9.15 9.45 25.21
C GLY A 223 9.09 10.96 24.94
N ASN A 224 9.42 11.41 23.74
CA ASN A 224 9.33 12.81 23.32
C ASN A 224 7.87 13.13 22.94
N LEU A 225 7.02 13.31 23.97
CA LEU A 225 5.57 13.37 23.81
C LEU A 225 5.09 14.63 23.09
N ASP A 226 5.79 15.75 23.25
CA ASP A 226 5.44 17.01 22.60
C ASP A 226 5.65 16.94 21.08
N GLU A 227 6.81 16.44 20.65
CA GLU A 227 7.11 16.20 19.23
C GLU A 227 6.16 15.16 18.63
N ALA A 228 5.87 14.07 19.38
CA ALA A 228 4.91 13.07 18.96
C ALA A 228 3.53 13.70 18.69
N LYS A 229 3.10 14.62 19.56
CA LYS A 229 1.81 15.35 19.41
C LYS A 229 1.80 16.25 18.18
N VAL A 230 2.87 16.97 17.93
CA VAL A 230 2.98 17.85 16.74
C VAL A 230 2.86 17.00 15.47
N TYR A 231 3.66 15.94 15.33
CA TYR A 231 3.62 15.10 14.14
C TYR A 231 2.30 14.33 13.98
N LEU A 232 1.68 13.88 15.09
CA LEU A 232 0.37 13.22 15.03
C LEU A 232 -0.72 14.18 14.55
N ASN A 233 -0.75 15.39 15.09
CA ASN A 233 -1.74 16.40 14.66
C ASN A 233 -1.59 16.74 13.17
N ASP A 234 -0.36 16.86 12.68
CA ASP A 234 -0.10 17.10 11.26
C ASP A 234 -0.45 15.91 10.38
N ALA A 235 -0.25 14.69 10.87
CA ALA A 235 -0.68 13.48 10.16
C ALA A 235 -2.21 13.45 10.03
N LEU A 236 -2.93 13.72 11.11
CA LEU A 236 -4.39 13.68 11.16
C LEU A 236 -5.05 14.72 10.24
N LYS A 237 -4.43 15.88 10.01
CA LYS A 237 -4.92 16.88 9.04
C LYS A 237 -4.94 16.34 7.60
N GLY A 238 -4.04 15.42 7.27
CA GLY A 238 -3.95 14.80 5.95
C GLY A 238 -4.67 13.46 5.82
N MET A 239 -5.35 13.00 6.88
CA MET A 239 -6.11 11.74 6.90
C MET A 239 -7.60 12.02 6.98
N ASP A 240 -8.38 11.62 5.98
CA ASP A 240 -9.85 11.70 6.00
C ASP A 240 -10.47 10.40 5.45
N PRO A 241 -11.01 9.53 6.32
CA PRO A 241 -11.00 9.60 7.79
C PRO A 241 -9.64 9.23 8.42
N PRO A 242 -9.34 9.67 9.65
CA PRO A 242 -8.17 9.22 10.41
C PRO A 242 -8.14 7.70 10.57
N SER A 243 -6.96 7.08 10.45
CA SER A 243 -6.84 5.64 10.62
C SER A 243 -7.02 5.20 12.10
N PRO A 244 -7.48 3.97 12.37
CA PRO A 244 -7.63 3.48 13.74
C PRO A 244 -6.29 3.47 14.51
N GLU A 245 -5.17 3.20 13.85
CA GLU A 245 -3.84 3.23 14.44
C GLU A 245 -3.43 4.65 14.86
N ALA A 246 -3.74 5.67 14.03
CA ALA A 246 -3.44 7.05 14.35
C ALA A 246 -4.30 7.56 15.51
N LEU A 247 -5.59 7.21 15.54
CA LEU A 247 -6.47 7.52 16.66
C LEU A 247 -6.01 6.82 17.95
N TRP A 248 -5.56 5.56 17.84
CA TRP A 248 -5.02 4.81 18.97
C TRP A 248 -3.73 5.41 19.52
N LEU A 249 -2.84 5.86 18.66
CA LEU A 249 -1.66 6.61 19.09
C LEU A 249 -2.07 7.89 19.83
N GLY A 250 -3.10 8.59 19.34
CA GLY A 250 -3.67 9.76 20.02
C GLY A 250 -4.18 9.46 21.43
N VAL A 251 -4.94 8.36 21.60
CA VAL A 251 -5.40 7.91 22.93
C VAL A 251 -4.23 7.70 23.88
N ARG A 252 -3.22 6.93 23.45
CA ARG A 252 -2.06 6.61 24.29
C ARG A 252 -1.23 7.84 24.63
N LEU A 253 -1.04 8.73 23.66
CA LEU A 253 -0.28 9.97 23.82
C LEU A 253 -0.95 10.91 24.81
N GLU A 254 -2.26 11.21 24.64
CA GLU A 254 -3.00 12.10 25.52
C GLU A 254 -3.13 11.53 26.94
N ARG A 255 -3.20 10.22 27.07
CA ARG A 255 -3.16 9.52 28.36
C ARG A 255 -1.81 9.74 29.06
N LYS A 256 -0.68 9.58 28.36
CA LYS A 256 0.66 9.84 28.93
C LYS A 256 0.85 11.31 29.32
N LEU A 257 0.25 12.24 28.57
CA LEU A 257 0.25 13.67 28.84
C LEU A 257 -0.75 14.06 29.97
N GLY A 258 -1.55 13.14 30.47
CA GLY A 258 -2.57 13.40 31.48
C GLY A 258 -3.78 14.19 30.97
N ASN A 259 -3.93 14.38 29.67
CA ASN A 259 -5.04 15.09 29.04
C ASN A 259 -6.26 14.17 28.82
N LYS A 260 -7.10 14.04 29.85
CA LYS A 260 -8.29 13.19 29.80
C LYS A 260 -9.30 13.60 28.72
N ALA A 261 -9.41 14.89 28.42
CA ALA A 261 -10.32 15.40 27.39
C ALA A 261 -9.88 14.95 25.99
N GLY A 262 -8.58 15.06 25.67
CA GLY A 262 -7.97 14.60 24.43
C GLY A 262 -8.08 13.07 24.28
N GLU A 263 -7.76 12.32 25.34
CA GLU A 263 -7.91 10.85 25.38
C GLU A 263 -9.36 10.45 25.07
N GLY A 264 -10.35 11.08 25.71
CA GLY A 264 -11.77 10.80 25.49
C GLY A 264 -12.22 11.14 24.05
N SER A 265 -11.70 12.21 23.46
CA SER A 265 -12.00 12.60 22.08
C SER A 265 -11.54 11.54 21.08
N TYR A 266 -10.27 11.08 21.16
CA TYR A 266 -9.75 10.03 20.29
C TYR A 266 -10.45 8.67 20.51
N ALA A 267 -10.72 8.30 21.76
CA ALA A 267 -11.46 7.09 22.10
C ALA A 267 -12.90 7.11 21.54
N SER A 268 -13.57 8.26 21.58
CA SER A 268 -14.91 8.42 20.98
C SER A 268 -14.89 8.22 19.47
N GLN A 269 -13.88 8.75 18.78
CA GLN A 269 -13.70 8.56 17.33
C GLN A 269 -13.42 7.08 17.00
N LEU A 270 -12.56 6.40 17.76
CA LEU A 270 -12.34 4.95 17.61
C LEU A 270 -13.64 4.16 17.76
N ARG A 271 -14.42 4.44 18.81
CA ARG A 271 -15.69 3.76 19.07
C ARG A 271 -16.69 3.96 17.94
N SER A 272 -16.82 5.20 17.43
CA SER A 272 -17.86 5.54 16.45
C SER A 272 -17.49 5.07 15.03
N ARG A 273 -16.23 5.14 14.66
CA ARG A 273 -15.77 4.86 13.29
C ARG A 273 -15.25 3.43 13.12
N TYR A 274 -14.65 2.86 14.18
CA TYR A 274 -13.92 1.59 14.13
C TYR A 274 -14.25 0.65 15.30
N PRO A 275 -15.55 0.35 15.55
CA PRO A 275 -16.00 -0.40 16.75
C PRO A 275 -15.45 -1.83 16.79
N THR A 276 -15.03 -2.39 15.67
CA THR A 276 -14.49 -3.76 15.56
C THR A 276 -12.98 -3.80 15.37
N SER A 277 -12.30 -2.65 15.36
CA SER A 277 -10.84 -2.61 15.16
C SER A 277 -10.09 -3.20 16.34
N LYS A 278 -8.87 -3.67 16.07
CA LYS A 278 -7.94 -4.15 17.09
C LYS A 278 -7.64 -3.06 18.14
N GLU A 279 -7.49 -1.83 17.69
CA GLU A 279 -7.17 -0.65 18.50
C GLU A 279 -8.29 -0.36 19.50
N TYR A 280 -9.55 -0.43 19.05
CA TYR A 280 -10.68 -0.26 19.97
C TYR A 280 -10.80 -1.43 20.96
N GLN A 281 -10.50 -2.67 20.54
CA GLN A 281 -10.44 -3.80 21.46
C GLN A 281 -9.32 -3.65 22.49
N LEU A 282 -8.16 -3.10 22.13
CA LEU A 282 -7.08 -2.79 23.08
C LEU A 282 -7.53 -1.72 24.07
N PHE A 283 -8.24 -0.67 23.61
CA PHE A 283 -8.81 0.35 24.48
C PHE A 283 -9.78 -0.25 25.50
N LEU A 284 -10.73 -1.11 25.06
CA LEU A 284 -11.70 -1.75 25.95
C LEU A 284 -11.05 -2.66 27.01
N LYS A 285 -9.94 -3.29 26.68
CA LYS A 285 -9.16 -4.14 27.60
C LYS A 285 -8.26 -3.34 28.54
N GLY A 286 -8.14 -2.02 28.35
CA GLY A 286 -7.22 -1.19 29.11
C GLY A 286 -5.74 -1.46 28.81
N ASN A 287 -5.44 -2.05 27.65
CA ASN A 287 -4.06 -2.35 27.25
C ASN A 287 -3.52 -1.17 26.43
N PHE A 288 -2.78 -0.28 27.07
CA PHE A 288 -2.22 0.96 26.50
C PHE A 288 -0.72 0.87 26.20
N GLU A 289 -0.13 -0.31 26.30
CA GLU A 289 1.29 -0.55 25.97
C GLU A 289 1.55 -0.65 24.47
#